data_cc969a47a9725016b6980106c2a63024
#
_entry.id   cc969a47a9725016b6980106c2a63024
#
_cell.length_a   1.000
_cell.length_b   1.000
_cell.length_c   1.000
_cell.angle_alpha   90.00
_cell.angle_beta   90.00
_cell.angle_gamma   90.00
#
_symmetry.space_group_name_H-M   'P 1'
#
loop_
_entity.id
_entity.type
_entity.pdbx_description
1 polymer ?
#
loop_
_entity_poly.entity_id
_entity_poly.type
_entity_poly.pdbx_seq_one_letter_code
_entity_poly.pdbx_strand_id
1 'polypeptide(L)'
;MAGKIIVIEGTDCSGKETQTRLLEKRLKDLGKKCIRFGFPNYESATGKIVGGCYLGKPEICDSFFTEGAVNVDPHVACLYYAADRKYNMGNIVKYLEDDYYVLLDRYTTSNLAHQGSKIKDKDERFNMYQWIDKLEYWLLQLPKPDKTIFLHMPYEYSVELKKNRTLLDEHEKSPENLKLAEETYIELSQLYNWDRIECV
;
A
#
# COMPACT_ATOMS: atom_id res chain seq x y z
N MET A 1 22.01 7.65 -14.77
CA MET A 1 20.56 8.02 -14.62
C MET A 1 20.18 7.56 -13.22
N ALA A 2 19.42 8.31 -12.47
CA ALA A 2 18.95 7.84 -11.16
C ALA A 2 17.92 6.71 -11.36
N GLY A 3 17.93 5.70 -10.48
CA GLY A 3 16.94 4.61 -10.50
C GLY A 3 15.51 5.14 -10.42
N LYS A 4 14.53 4.29 -10.63
CA LYS A 4 13.11 4.66 -10.71
C LYS A 4 12.27 3.86 -9.73
N ILE A 5 11.32 4.53 -9.06
CA ILE A 5 10.30 3.89 -8.22
C ILE A 5 9.01 3.76 -9.01
N ILE A 6 8.55 2.52 -9.15
CA ILE A 6 7.24 2.20 -9.72
C ILE A 6 6.42 1.53 -8.64
N VAL A 7 5.33 2.16 -8.23
CA VAL A 7 4.41 1.62 -7.24
C VAL A 7 3.27 0.88 -7.92
N ILE A 8 2.97 -0.31 -7.44
CA ILE A 8 1.80 -1.08 -7.85
C ILE A 8 0.80 -1.02 -6.69
N GLU A 9 -0.29 -0.30 -6.91
CA GLU A 9 -1.42 -0.20 -6.00
C GLU A 9 -2.62 -0.97 -6.51
N GLY A 10 -3.56 -1.21 -5.66
CA GLY A 10 -4.81 -1.83 -6.06
C GLY A 10 -5.66 -2.28 -4.90
N THR A 11 -6.93 -2.46 -5.20
CA THR A 11 -7.90 -3.08 -4.30
C THR A 11 -7.53 -4.53 -4.02
N ASP A 12 -8.20 -5.15 -3.08
CA ASP A 12 -7.94 -6.55 -2.75
C ASP A 12 -8.28 -7.46 -3.94
N CYS A 13 -7.56 -8.56 -4.03
CA CYS A 13 -7.68 -9.53 -5.12
C CYS A 13 -7.39 -8.98 -6.53
N SER A 14 -6.88 -7.77 -6.69
CA SER A 14 -6.50 -7.20 -7.99
C SER A 14 -5.25 -7.85 -8.63
N GLY A 15 -4.64 -8.81 -7.95
CA GLY A 15 -3.46 -9.52 -8.45
C GLY A 15 -2.15 -8.73 -8.34
N LYS A 16 -2.08 -7.70 -7.47
CA LYS A 16 -0.88 -6.85 -7.29
C LYS A 16 0.43 -7.64 -7.22
N GLU A 17 0.52 -8.59 -6.31
CA GLU A 17 1.72 -9.40 -6.12
C GLU A 17 2.11 -10.15 -7.42
N THR A 18 1.14 -10.78 -8.07
CA THR A 18 1.36 -11.52 -9.31
C THR A 18 1.83 -10.58 -10.42
N GLN A 19 1.17 -9.43 -10.60
CA GLN A 19 1.53 -8.47 -11.64
C GLN A 19 2.88 -7.80 -11.37
N THR A 20 3.19 -7.50 -10.11
CA THR A 20 4.50 -6.95 -9.72
C THR A 20 5.63 -7.95 -10.04
N ARG A 21 5.42 -9.24 -9.74
CA ARG A 21 6.37 -10.31 -10.06
C ARG A 21 6.54 -10.50 -11.57
N LEU A 22 5.46 -10.46 -12.34
CA LEU A 22 5.53 -10.57 -13.80
C LEU A 22 6.23 -9.38 -14.43
N LEU A 23 5.99 -8.16 -13.93
CA LEU A 23 6.66 -6.95 -14.38
C LEU A 23 8.16 -7.00 -14.06
N GLU A 24 8.54 -7.44 -12.86
CA GLU A 24 9.94 -7.64 -12.49
C GLU A 24 10.63 -8.58 -13.48
N LYS A 25 10.01 -9.76 -13.74
CA LYS A 25 10.55 -10.73 -14.70
C LYS A 25 10.71 -10.10 -16.09
N ARG A 26 9.68 -9.41 -16.58
CA ARG A 26 9.70 -8.77 -17.90
C ARG A 26 10.81 -7.72 -18.02
N LEU A 27 11.00 -6.88 -17.00
CA LEU A 27 12.07 -5.88 -17.00
C LEU A 27 13.46 -6.54 -17.01
N LYS A 28 13.66 -7.62 -16.23
CA LYS A 28 14.90 -8.39 -16.23
C LYS A 28 15.16 -9.06 -17.60
N ASP A 29 14.15 -9.63 -18.23
CA ASP A 29 14.23 -10.22 -19.58
C ASP A 29 14.63 -9.17 -20.65
N LEU A 30 14.30 -7.89 -20.41
CA LEU A 30 14.70 -6.74 -21.22
C LEU A 30 16.07 -6.18 -20.85
N GLY A 31 16.84 -6.86 -20.01
CA GLY A 31 18.17 -6.45 -19.57
C GLY A 31 18.17 -5.27 -18.60
N LYS A 32 17.05 -4.94 -17.97
CA LYS A 32 16.97 -3.85 -16.97
C LYS A 32 17.32 -4.36 -15.58
N LYS A 33 18.09 -3.57 -14.83
CA LYS A 33 18.27 -3.79 -13.39
C LYS A 33 16.92 -3.55 -12.71
N CYS A 34 16.37 -4.56 -12.07
CA CYS A 34 15.06 -4.46 -11.43
C CYS A 34 15.02 -5.30 -10.15
N ILE A 35 14.38 -4.76 -9.14
CA ILE A 35 14.15 -5.41 -7.84
C ILE A 35 12.77 -5.06 -7.31
N ARG A 36 12.20 -5.96 -6.50
CA ARG A 36 10.87 -5.80 -5.91
C ARG A 36 10.95 -5.77 -4.39
N PHE A 37 10.13 -4.88 -3.79
CA PHE A 37 9.83 -4.85 -2.36
C PHE A 37 8.32 -4.73 -2.17
N GLY A 38 7.86 -5.01 -0.95
CA GLY A 38 6.46 -4.83 -0.57
C GLY A 38 6.35 -4.16 0.79
N PHE A 39 5.25 -3.43 0.99
CA PHE A 39 4.91 -2.82 2.27
C PHE A 39 3.50 -3.22 2.71
N PRO A 40 3.30 -3.55 4.01
CA PRO A 40 4.34 -3.65 5.06
C PRO A 40 5.34 -4.77 4.79
N ASN A 41 6.59 -4.56 5.18
CA ASN A 41 7.62 -5.61 5.12
C ASN A 41 7.55 -6.47 6.38
N TYR A 42 6.68 -7.48 6.39
CA TYR A 42 6.43 -8.33 7.55
C TYR A 42 7.63 -9.13 8.05
N GLU A 43 8.71 -9.22 7.27
CA GLU A 43 9.96 -9.84 7.69
C GLU A 43 10.81 -8.88 8.54
N SER A 44 10.62 -7.57 8.42
CA SER A 44 11.32 -6.56 9.20
C SER A 44 10.77 -6.41 10.62
N ALA A 45 11.55 -5.81 11.51
CA ALA A 45 11.11 -5.55 12.89
C ALA A 45 9.85 -4.66 12.92
N THR A 46 9.84 -3.60 12.12
CA THR A 46 8.71 -2.66 12.04
C THR A 46 7.50 -3.26 11.32
N GLY A 47 7.71 -4.06 10.28
CA GLY A 47 6.63 -4.77 9.61
C GLY A 47 5.95 -5.82 10.50
N LYS A 48 6.71 -6.47 11.41
CA LYS A 48 6.13 -7.36 12.43
C LYS A 48 5.27 -6.59 13.43
N ILE A 49 5.63 -5.36 13.78
CA ILE A 49 4.77 -4.49 14.62
C ILE A 49 3.46 -4.20 13.89
N VAL A 50 3.54 -3.84 12.61
CA VAL A 50 2.34 -3.61 11.80
C VAL A 50 1.50 -4.88 11.66
N GLY A 51 2.11 -6.01 11.30
CA GLY A 51 1.41 -7.27 11.05
C GLY A 51 0.80 -7.88 12.32
N GLY A 52 1.55 -7.90 13.43
CA GLY A 52 1.10 -8.46 14.72
C GLY A 52 0.36 -7.41 15.54
N CYS A 53 1.11 -6.56 16.25
CA CYS A 53 0.54 -5.67 17.25
C CYS A 53 -0.59 -4.78 16.74
N TYR A 54 -0.57 -4.37 15.46
CA TYR A 54 -1.63 -3.55 14.87
C TYR A 54 -2.70 -4.40 14.16
N LEU A 55 -2.32 -5.27 13.21
CA LEU A 55 -3.27 -6.00 12.36
C LEU A 55 -3.74 -7.34 12.95
N GLY A 56 -3.06 -7.88 13.95
CA GLY A 56 -3.41 -9.15 14.56
C GLY A 56 -3.27 -10.35 13.62
N LYS A 57 -2.23 -10.35 12.76
CA LYS A 57 -1.97 -11.48 11.87
C LYS A 57 -1.61 -12.73 12.70
N PRO A 58 -2.37 -13.85 12.56
CA PRO A 58 -2.21 -15.03 13.42
C PRO A 58 -0.79 -15.63 13.41
N GLU A 59 -0.07 -15.47 12.29
CA GLU A 59 1.30 -15.96 12.12
C GLU A 59 2.35 -15.12 12.88
N ILE A 60 1.96 -13.96 13.44
CA ILE A 60 2.86 -13.06 14.18
C ILE A 60 2.44 -12.99 15.66
N CYS A 61 1.34 -12.32 15.95
CA CYS A 61 0.71 -12.25 17.28
C CYS A 61 -0.67 -11.60 17.20
N ASP A 62 -1.46 -11.72 18.27
CA ASP A 62 -2.75 -11.04 18.39
C ASP A 62 -2.59 -9.50 18.39
N SER A 63 -3.61 -8.79 17.88
CA SER A 63 -3.63 -7.33 17.91
C SER A 63 -3.69 -6.82 19.36
N PHE A 64 -2.96 -5.73 19.62
CA PHE A 64 -3.04 -5.00 20.90
C PHE A 64 -4.21 -4.00 20.95
N PHE A 65 -4.83 -3.73 19.80
CA PHE A 65 -5.97 -2.80 19.65
C PHE A 65 -7.28 -3.56 19.79
N THR A 66 -7.89 -3.48 20.95
CA THR A 66 -9.14 -4.18 21.28
C THR A 66 -10.34 -3.66 20.46
N GLU A 67 -10.26 -2.42 19.98
CA GLU A 67 -11.24 -1.81 19.07
C GLU A 67 -11.17 -2.35 17.62
N GLY A 68 -10.14 -3.11 17.30
CA GLY A 68 -9.84 -3.57 15.94
C GLY A 68 -9.14 -2.52 15.07
N ALA A 69 -8.26 -2.95 14.18
CA ALA A 69 -7.40 -2.09 13.36
C ALA A 69 -8.16 -1.05 12.52
N VAL A 70 -9.37 -1.39 12.07
CA VAL A 70 -10.22 -0.49 11.26
C VAL A 70 -10.72 0.72 12.05
N ASN A 71 -10.88 0.58 13.36
CA ASN A 71 -11.40 1.61 14.25
C ASN A 71 -10.30 2.45 14.93
N VAL A 72 -9.04 2.09 14.73
CA VAL A 72 -7.90 2.89 15.20
C VAL A 72 -7.87 4.21 14.46
N ASP A 73 -7.57 5.31 15.19
CA ASP A 73 -7.41 6.64 14.62
C ASP A 73 -6.53 6.61 13.37
N PRO A 74 -6.96 7.21 12.24
CA PRO A 74 -6.24 7.14 10.97
C PRO A 74 -4.82 7.73 11.04
N HIS A 75 -4.56 8.76 11.86
CA HIS A 75 -3.22 9.31 12.03
C HIS A 75 -2.30 8.31 12.76
N VAL A 76 -2.82 7.64 13.80
CA VAL A 76 -2.07 6.60 14.53
C VAL A 76 -1.72 5.44 13.60
N ALA A 77 -2.69 4.95 12.84
CA ALA A 77 -2.46 3.90 11.85
C ALA A 77 -1.39 4.30 10.82
N CYS A 78 -1.47 5.54 10.29
CA CYS A 78 -0.46 6.06 9.37
C CYS A 78 0.95 6.00 9.93
N LEU A 79 1.13 6.32 11.21
CA LEU A 79 2.46 6.33 11.85
C LEU A 79 3.09 4.95 11.89
N TYR A 80 2.32 3.88 12.15
CA TYR A 80 2.84 2.50 12.11
C TYR A 80 3.35 2.14 10.71
N TYR A 81 2.56 2.41 9.68
CA TYR A 81 2.95 2.12 8.30
C TYR A 81 4.10 3.01 7.81
N ALA A 82 4.13 4.28 8.21
CA ALA A 82 5.19 5.21 7.88
C ALA A 82 6.51 4.82 8.56
N ALA A 83 6.48 4.33 9.80
CA ALA A 83 7.64 3.80 10.51
C ALA A 83 8.25 2.59 9.77
N ASP A 84 7.42 1.68 9.26
CA ASP A 84 7.89 0.52 8.49
C ASP A 84 8.57 0.95 7.19
N ARG A 85 7.97 1.87 6.45
CA ARG A 85 8.58 2.43 5.24
C ARG A 85 9.90 3.10 5.53
N LYS A 86 9.95 3.95 6.54
CA LYS A 86 11.18 4.68 6.90
C LYS A 86 12.30 3.73 7.33
N TYR A 87 11.98 2.72 8.13
CA TYR A 87 12.96 1.74 8.60
C TYR A 87 13.60 0.96 7.45
N ASN A 88 12.80 0.56 6.46
CA ASN A 88 13.25 -0.27 5.34
C ASN A 88 13.83 0.56 4.18
N MET A 89 13.62 1.89 4.16
CA MET A 89 13.98 2.74 3.01
C MET A 89 15.47 2.78 2.70
N GLY A 90 16.33 2.66 3.71
CA GLY A 90 17.79 2.68 3.51
C GLY A 90 18.31 1.59 2.56
N ASN A 91 17.64 0.44 2.51
CA ASN A 91 17.97 -0.62 1.55
C ASN A 91 17.49 -0.29 0.14
N ILE A 92 16.31 0.35 0.02
CA ILE A 92 15.71 0.71 -1.27
C ILE A 92 16.55 1.81 -1.94
N VAL A 93 16.99 2.81 -1.18
CA VAL A 93 17.78 3.93 -1.70
C VAL A 93 19.08 3.44 -2.36
N LYS A 94 19.77 2.44 -1.81
CA LYS A 94 20.97 1.85 -2.43
C LYS A 94 20.72 1.35 -3.84
N TYR A 95 19.58 0.70 -4.09
CA TYR A 95 19.22 0.23 -5.43
C TYR A 95 18.89 1.38 -6.38
N LEU A 96 18.28 2.46 -5.87
CA LEU A 96 18.03 3.66 -6.67
C LEU A 96 19.34 4.36 -7.07
N GLU A 97 20.34 4.39 -6.19
CA GLU A 97 21.68 4.91 -6.48
C GLU A 97 22.39 4.06 -7.55
N ASP A 98 22.11 2.76 -7.60
CA ASP A 98 22.67 1.80 -8.57
C ASP A 98 21.84 1.68 -9.87
N ASP A 99 20.99 2.66 -10.18
CA ASP A 99 20.15 2.74 -11.40
C ASP A 99 19.13 1.59 -11.57
N TYR A 100 18.61 1.02 -10.46
CA TYR A 100 17.57 0.01 -10.52
C TYR A 100 16.18 0.60 -10.76
N TYR A 101 15.32 -0.16 -11.44
CA TYR A 101 13.88 -0.04 -11.32
C TYR A 101 13.46 -0.75 -10.04
N VAL A 102 12.96 0.02 -9.08
CA VAL A 102 12.45 -0.50 -7.81
C VAL A 102 10.93 -0.59 -7.91
N LEU A 103 10.41 -1.80 -7.91
CA LEU A 103 8.97 -2.07 -7.91
C LEU A 103 8.49 -2.20 -6.48
N LEU A 104 7.49 -1.41 -6.10
CA LEU A 104 6.90 -1.46 -4.77
C LEU A 104 5.47 -2.00 -4.85
N ASP A 105 5.21 -3.16 -4.24
CA ASP A 105 3.86 -3.62 -3.96
C ASP A 105 3.36 -2.89 -2.71
N ARG A 106 2.49 -1.89 -2.90
CA ARG A 106 2.07 -0.87 -1.94
C ARG A 106 3.19 0.09 -1.51
N TYR A 107 2.78 1.31 -1.18
CA TYR A 107 3.68 2.36 -0.69
C TYR A 107 2.92 3.37 0.17
N THR A 108 3.34 4.64 0.16
CA THR A 108 2.68 5.77 0.83
C THR A 108 1.23 5.96 0.37
N THR A 109 0.98 5.66 -0.90
CA THR A 109 -0.31 5.67 -1.58
C THR A 109 -1.35 4.77 -0.92
N SER A 110 -0.94 3.65 -0.32
CA SER A 110 -1.83 2.79 0.48
C SER A 110 -2.33 3.47 1.75
N ASN A 111 -1.50 4.32 2.41
CA ASN A 111 -1.96 5.11 3.56
C ASN A 111 -3.04 6.12 3.14
N LEU A 112 -2.84 6.82 2.01
CA LEU A 112 -3.84 7.73 1.46
C LEU A 112 -5.19 7.01 1.28
N ALA A 113 -5.18 5.84 0.64
CA ALA A 113 -6.41 5.10 0.35
C ALA A 113 -7.08 4.56 1.62
N HIS A 114 -6.36 3.77 2.43
CA HIS A 114 -6.95 3.06 3.56
C HIS A 114 -7.28 3.97 4.75
N GLN A 115 -6.48 5.00 5.01
CA GLN A 115 -6.78 5.91 6.11
C GLN A 115 -7.73 7.03 5.66
N GLY A 116 -7.62 7.48 4.41
CA GLY A 116 -8.58 8.42 3.83
C GLY A 116 -10.00 7.87 3.77
N SER A 117 -10.17 6.57 3.45
CA SER A 117 -11.49 5.93 3.41
C SER A 117 -12.25 5.93 4.73
N LYS A 118 -11.56 6.08 5.87
CA LYS A 118 -12.18 6.21 7.20
C LYS A 118 -12.84 7.56 7.43
N ILE A 119 -12.55 8.57 6.60
CA ILE A 119 -13.04 9.96 6.76
C ILE A 119 -14.12 10.22 5.72
N LYS A 120 -15.37 10.41 6.18
CA LYS A 120 -16.53 10.60 5.30
C LYS A 120 -16.59 12.00 4.69
N ASP A 121 -16.23 13.03 5.47
CA ASP A 121 -16.19 14.41 4.98
C ASP A 121 -15.05 14.59 3.99
N LYS A 122 -15.35 15.20 2.84
CA LYS A 122 -14.38 15.34 1.73
C LYS A 122 -13.26 16.32 2.06
N ASP A 123 -13.56 17.40 2.75
CA ASP A 123 -12.56 18.43 3.07
C ASP A 123 -11.63 17.91 4.17
N GLU A 124 -12.17 17.24 5.19
CA GLU A 124 -11.36 16.55 6.21
C GLU A 124 -10.50 15.44 5.59
N ARG A 125 -11.05 14.66 4.66
CA ARG A 125 -10.30 13.61 3.94
C ARG A 125 -9.17 14.22 3.11
N PHE A 126 -9.41 15.33 2.42
CA PHE A 126 -8.36 16.03 1.68
C PHE A 126 -7.27 16.58 2.61
N ASN A 127 -7.64 17.13 3.78
CA ASN A 127 -6.68 17.54 4.81
C ASN A 127 -5.83 16.35 5.30
N MET A 128 -6.44 15.16 5.44
CA MET A 128 -5.72 13.94 5.78
C MET A 128 -4.70 13.54 4.70
N TYR A 129 -5.05 13.67 3.41
CA TYR A 129 -4.11 13.42 2.32
C TYR A 129 -2.91 14.36 2.39
N GLN A 130 -3.14 15.65 2.63
CA GLN A 130 -2.05 16.62 2.78
C GLN A 130 -1.18 16.31 4.00
N TRP A 131 -1.79 15.87 5.10
CA TRP A 131 -1.06 15.48 6.30
C TRP A 131 -0.17 14.26 6.05
N ILE A 132 -0.70 13.24 5.35
CA ILE A 132 0.07 12.04 4.97
C ILE A 132 1.23 12.40 4.04
N ASP A 133 1.00 13.22 3.01
CA ASP A 133 2.04 13.67 2.10
C ASP A 133 3.15 14.43 2.85
N LYS A 134 2.77 15.29 3.80
CA LYS A 134 3.72 16.01 4.65
C LYS A 134 4.51 15.06 5.55
N LEU A 135 3.85 14.09 6.19
CA LEU A 135 4.50 13.08 7.01
C LEU A 135 5.54 12.29 6.20
N GLU A 136 5.09 11.69 5.10
CA GLU A 136 5.87 10.71 4.34
C GLU A 136 7.00 11.38 3.54
N TYR A 137 6.69 12.44 2.79
CA TYR A 137 7.64 13.03 1.85
C TYR A 137 8.45 14.18 2.42
N TRP A 138 7.89 14.95 3.36
CA TRP A 138 8.61 16.12 3.91
C TRP A 138 9.31 15.82 5.23
N LEU A 139 8.60 15.20 6.19
CA LEU A 139 9.19 14.89 7.51
C LEU A 139 10.09 13.65 7.45
N LEU A 140 9.62 12.56 6.86
CA LEU A 140 10.38 11.31 6.74
C LEU A 140 11.31 11.28 5.54
N GLN A 141 11.16 12.22 4.60
CA GLN A 141 11.99 12.34 3.39
C GLN A 141 12.01 11.03 2.57
N LEU A 142 10.87 10.37 2.47
CA LEU A 142 10.75 9.22 1.61
C LEU A 142 10.76 9.67 0.13
N PRO A 143 11.40 8.92 -0.77
CA PRO A 143 11.40 9.27 -2.19
C PRO A 143 9.99 9.15 -2.77
N LYS A 144 9.60 10.11 -3.60
CA LYS A 144 8.33 10.06 -4.32
C LYS A 144 8.37 9.01 -5.43
N PRO A 145 7.27 8.32 -5.70
CA PRO A 145 7.18 7.45 -6.86
C PRO A 145 7.38 8.23 -8.17
N ASP A 146 8.13 7.65 -9.12
CA ASP A 146 8.15 8.14 -10.49
C ASP A 146 6.86 7.77 -11.23
N LYS A 147 6.25 6.64 -10.85
CA LYS A 147 5.02 6.14 -11.42
C LYS A 147 4.22 5.34 -10.41
N THR A 148 2.90 5.53 -10.41
CA THR A 148 1.96 4.68 -9.67
C THR A 148 0.99 4.05 -10.64
N ILE A 149 0.88 2.73 -10.61
CA ILE A 149 -0.05 1.93 -11.40
C ILE A 149 -1.11 1.38 -10.44
N PHE A 150 -2.36 1.76 -10.67
CA PHE A 150 -3.49 1.32 -9.89
C PHE A 150 -4.23 0.18 -10.62
N LEU A 151 -4.16 -1.01 -10.06
CA LEU A 151 -4.90 -2.18 -10.51
C LEU A 151 -6.29 -2.14 -9.88
N HIS A 152 -7.28 -1.72 -10.63
CA HIS A 152 -8.65 -1.62 -10.16
C HIS A 152 -9.41 -2.92 -10.39
N MET A 153 -9.72 -3.60 -9.30
CA MET A 153 -10.64 -4.73 -9.24
C MET A 153 -11.92 -4.26 -8.54
N PRO A 154 -13.06 -4.16 -9.23
CA PRO A 154 -14.31 -3.76 -8.60
C PRO A 154 -14.67 -4.69 -7.43
N TYR A 155 -15.27 -4.11 -6.38
CA TYR A 155 -15.60 -4.81 -5.15
C TYR A 155 -16.37 -6.12 -5.38
N GLU A 156 -17.37 -6.10 -6.27
CA GLU A 156 -18.22 -7.26 -6.57
C GLU A 156 -17.41 -8.48 -7.03
N TYR A 157 -16.41 -8.25 -7.89
CA TYR A 157 -15.51 -9.32 -8.36
C TYR A 157 -14.52 -9.74 -7.29
N SER A 158 -14.03 -8.78 -6.48
CA SER A 158 -13.09 -9.08 -5.40
C SER A 158 -13.70 -9.99 -4.35
N VAL A 159 -14.98 -9.80 -4.01
CA VAL A 159 -15.74 -10.65 -3.08
C VAL A 159 -15.84 -12.08 -3.59
N GLU A 160 -16.10 -12.26 -4.89
CA GLU A 160 -16.19 -13.60 -5.47
C GLU A 160 -14.86 -14.34 -5.43
N LEU A 161 -13.76 -13.65 -5.73
CA LEU A 161 -12.41 -14.21 -5.66
C LEU A 161 -11.99 -14.54 -4.22
N LYS A 162 -12.47 -13.78 -3.23
CA LYS A 162 -12.19 -14.01 -1.80
C LYS A 162 -12.86 -15.26 -1.23
N LYS A 163 -13.96 -15.75 -1.80
CA LYS A 163 -14.65 -16.96 -1.33
C LYS A 163 -13.72 -18.19 -1.24
N ASN A 164 -12.64 -18.18 -2.01
CA ASN A 164 -11.65 -19.25 -2.04
C ASN A 164 -10.44 -19.03 -1.10
N ARG A 165 -10.45 -17.96 -0.30
CA ARG A 165 -9.38 -17.68 0.68
C ARG A 165 -9.80 -18.10 2.08
N THR A 166 -8.90 -18.78 2.79
CA THR A 166 -9.14 -19.31 4.15
C THR A 166 -8.80 -18.33 5.26
N LEU A 167 -7.96 -17.32 5.00
CA LEU A 167 -7.51 -16.35 6.01
C LEU A 167 -7.73 -14.92 5.46
N LEU A 168 -8.50 -14.13 6.20
CA LEU A 168 -8.76 -12.71 5.95
C LEU A 168 -8.18 -11.89 7.11
N ASP A 169 -7.52 -10.78 6.80
CA ASP A 169 -7.11 -9.83 7.85
C ASP A 169 -8.27 -8.94 8.30
N GLU A 170 -8.05 -8.12 9.34
CA GLU A 170 -9.08 -7.26 9.93
C GLU A 170 -9.70 -6.27 8.93
N HIS A 171 -8.91 -5.75 7.98
CA HIS A 171 -9.43 -4.84 6.94
C HIS A 171 -10.28 -5.58 5.91
N GLU A 172 -9.95 -6.82 5.60
CA GLU A 172 -10.64 -7.65 4.61
C GLU A 172 -12.00 -8.18 5.09
N LYS A 173 -12.27 -8.13 6.40
CA LYS A 173 -13.52 -8.64 7.01
C LYS A 173 -14.71 -7.70 6.86
N SER A 174 -14.51 -6.41 6.58
CA SER A 174 -15.59 -5.41 6.49
C SER A 174 -15.93 -5.05 5.04
N PRO A 175 -17.10 -5.50 4.52
CA PRO A 175 -17.56 -5.15 3.17
C PRO A 175 -17.67 -3.64 2.94
N GLU A 176 -18.13 -2.90 3.94
CA GLU A 176 -18.28 -1.43 3.85
C GLU A 176 -16.92 -0.77 3.69
N ASN A 177 -15.93 -1.16 4.49
CA ASN A 177 -14.58 -0.61 4.41
C ASN A 177 -13.91 -0.90 3.06
N LEU A 178 -14.16 -2.08 2.48
CA LEU A 178 -13.62 -2.44 1.16
C LEU A 178 -14.19 -1.56 0.05
N LYS A 179 -15.49 -1.26 0.07
CA LYS A 179 -16.12 -0.34 -0.88
C LYS A 179 -15.59 1.08 -0.73
N LEU A 180 -15.51 1.57 0.51
CA LEU A 180 -14.96 2.90 0.79
C LEU A 180 -13.49 3.01 0.37
N ALA A 181 -12.72 1.96 0.57
CA ALA A 181 -11.32 1.92 0.10
C ALA A 181 -11.25 1.96 -1.43
N GLU A 182 -12.10 1.21 -2.14
CA GLU A 182 -12.17 1.25 -3.61
C GLU A 182 -12.52 2.66 -4.12
N GLU A 183 -13.59 3.28 -3.60
CA GLU A 183 -13.98 4.64 -3.95
C GLU A 183 -12.83 5.63 -3.72
N THR A 184 -12.12 5.47 -2.60
CA THR A 184 -10.98 6.32 -2.26
C THR A 184 -9.80 6.09 -3.20
N TYR A 185 -9.50 4.85 -3.60
CA TYR A 185 -8.48 4.56 -4.61
C TYR A 185 -8.82 5.19 -5.96
N ILE A 186 -10.09 5.16 -6.37
CA ILE A 186 -10.55 5.80 -7.61
C ILE A 186 -10.35 7.32 -7.52
N GLU A 187 -10.79 7.96 -6.42
CA GLU A 187 -10.59 9.39 -6.16
C GLU A 187 -9.11 9.77 -6.22
N LEU A 188 -8.25 9.03 -5.52
CA LEU A 188 -6.81 9.27 -5.49
C LEU A 188 -6.15 9.07 -6.85
N SER A 189 -6.57 8.07 -7.62
CA SER A 189 -6.03 7.82 -8.96
C SER A 189 -6.25 9.02 -9.90
N GLN A 190 -7.38 9.71 -9.74
CA GLN A 190 -7.68 10.94 -10.48
C GLN A 190 -6.88 12.14 -9.93
N LEU A 191 -6.87 12.31 -8.59
CA LEU A 191 -6.22 13.44 -7.91
C LEU A 191 -4.71 13.45 -8.13
N TYR A 192 -4.07 12.28 -8.08
CA TYR A 192 -2.61 12.11 -8.22
C TYR A 192 -2.18 11.63 -9.61
N ASN A 193 -3.12 11.57 -10.56
CA ASN A 193 -2.86 11.15 -11.96
C ASN A 193 -2.13 9.79 -12.05
N TRP A 194 -2.65 8.77 -11.35
CA TRP A 194 -2.13 7.41 -11.44
C TRP A 194 -2.60 6.72 -12.73
N ASP A 195 -1.79 5.80 -13.25
CA ASP A 195 -2.24 4.94 -14.35
C ASP A 195 -3.20 3.88 -13.82
N ARG A 196 -4.47 4.01 -14.14
CA ARG A 196 -5.50 3.05 -13.75
C ARG A 196 -5.64 1.96 -14.81
N ILE A 197 -5.63 0.69 -14.36
CA ILE A 197 -5.83 -0.50 -15.18
C ILE A 197 -7.03 -1.26 -14.63
N GLU A 198 -8.06 -1.47 -15.46
CA GLU A 198 -9.20 -2.30 -15.11
C GLU A 198 -8.80 -3.78 -15.16
N CYS A 199 -9.15 -4.55 -14.10
CA CYS A 199 -8.76 -5.95 -13.92
C CYS A 199 -9.91 -6.93 -14.18
N VAL A 200 -10.93 -6.53 -14.95
CA VAL A 200 -12.09 -7.33 -15.35
C VAL A 200 -12.31 -7.22 -16.84
#